data_7409c585e832b335ff1ad875e23d48e0
#
_entry.id   7409c585e832b335ff1ad875e23d48e0
#
_cell.length_a   1.000
_cell.length_b   1.000
_cell.length_c   1.000
_cell.angle_alpha   90.00
_cell.angle_beta   90.00
_cell.angle_gamma   90.00
#
_symmetry.space_group_name_H-M   'P 1'
#
loop_
_entity.id
_entity.type
_entity.pdbx_description
1 polymer ?
#
loop_
_entity_poly.entity_id
_entity_poly.type
_entity_poly.pdbx_seq_one_letter_code
_entity_poly.pdbx_strand_id
1 'polypeptide(L)'
;MQTYQEEYISNLQKISELMALKKSQSGSSHVSNGEHSQAREHLEQIVSRNMLLLRKNLFPVLDHLFEAAADTIQELEEFAGKLFDGRRELDVGLFCQIRRALLSRARQVGNRNDMIRQLYWLGMGYNSISTKLIGLDWAEIEGYMSQMRLCFMEAAAYLKYFDEIRDIETKGYIIRSRANVALGQFKSSGDKIRLVKYTLQILQDESYREKAPELPWERYLYMTHQQMAASISRNKEKAMSPEDIVDVMESVYIVYEKQLKEATDRGENPPARTSFSYDSINYYCGLDTLDGLLEKMEVLIDAARPDDFSREGTYRLISLPAFYCNFLQDNPEKIPARTDYIDSLYERALDYVERFPQASENELLFFHVRQLMCTFVETETGIPYGDFVSKLLIRFLPDDYIHSYIVAKAAVELCTIIMEEEPCFFDDIEEICRIADPRKKLDTVLEYARNASLLHDIGKISFTSLYAQSARQWFEEEYEMAHLHTLVGEKNLAMRPSTRKYAPVALGHHSWYDGSHGYPASYRRLECAYRQMVDVIGLADWLDNVTDANHLYTGVQLTFEEALETAVSLEGKRFSPLLTARLRDRRVVERLERIYREERNIKSLAPCPGT
;
A
#
# COMPACT_ATOMS: atom_id res chain seq x y z
N MET A 1 -24.05 29.64 5.03
CA MET A 1 -23.46 29.11 3.79
C MET A 1 -22.41 28.09 4.18
N GLN A 2 -22.41 26.91 3.58
CA GLN A 2 -21.40 25.90 3.83
C GLN A 2 -20.04 26.42 3.35
N THR A 3 -18.98 26.30 4.16
CA THR A 3 -17.63 26.70 3.75
C THR A 3 -17.10 25.74 2.68
N TYR A 4 -16.10 26.15 1.88
CA TYR A 4 -15.49 25.27 0.88
C TYR A 4 -14.86 24.03 1.52
N GLN A 5 -14.36 24.17 2.76
CA GLN A 5 -13.77 23.08 3.55
C GLN A 5 -14.82 22.05 3.95
N GLU A 6 -15.98 22.49 4.44
CA GLU A 6 -17.10 21.61 4.78
C GLU A 6 -17.64 20.89 3.53
N GLU A 7 -17.73 21.59 2.40
CA GLU A 7 -18.13 20.99 1.13
C GLU A 7 -17.12 19.92 0.68
N TYR A 8 -15.81 20.21 0.78
CA TYR A 8 -14.76 19.26 0.44
C TYR A 8 -14.84 17.99 1.29
N ILE A 9 -14.92 18.13 2.61
CA ILE A 9 -15.06 17.00 3.54
C ILE A 9 -16.34 16.18 3.25
N SER A 10 -17.47 16.86 3.01
CA SER A 10 -18.73 16.20 2.64
C SER A 10 -18.58 15.40 1.33
N ASN A 11 -17.84 15.95 0.36
CA ASN A 11 -17.57 15.27 -0.91
C ASN A 11 -16.68 14.04 -0.74
N LEU A 12 -15.66 14.08 0.17
CA LEU A 12 -14.86 12.88 0.51
C LEU A 12 -15.73 11.77 1.09
N GLN A 13 -16.69 12.11 1.96
CA GLN A 13 -17.64 11.15 2.51
C GLN A 13 -18.54 10.52 1.43
N LYS A 14 -19.06 11.35 0.51
CA LYS A 14 -19.87 10.86 -0.63
C LYS A 14 -19.07 9.93 -1.54
N ILE A 15 -17.79 10.24 -1.81
CA ILE A 15 -16.89 9.35 -2.58
C ILE A 15 -16.78 8.01 -1.87
N SER A 16 -16.53 8.01 -0.56
CA SER A 16 -16.46 6.79 0.25
C SER A 16 -17.74 5.96 0.16
N GLU A 17 -18.91 6.60 0.25
CA GLU A 17 -20.23 5.95 0.12
C GLU A 17 -20.44 5.38 -1.29
N LEU A 18 -20.11 6.12 -2.34
CA LEU A 18 -20.21 5.67 -3.73
C LEU A 18 -19.30 4.47 -4.01
N MET A 19 -18.08 4.50 -3.48
CA MET A 19 -17.14 3.38 -3.62
C MET A 19 -17.60 2.14 -2.83
N ALA A 20 -18.21 2.32 -1.66
CA ALA A 20 -18.82 1.23 -0.89
C ALA A 20 -20.02 0.62 -1.65
N LEU A 21 -20.86 1.43 -2.28
CA LEU A 21 -21.97 0.98 -3.11
C LEU A 21 -21.49 0.18 -4.33
N LYS A 22 -20.50 0.68 -5.07
CA LYS A 22 -19.86 -0.03 -6.19
C LYS A 22 -19.39 -1.44 -5.76
N LYS A 23 -18.72 -1.54 -4.63
CA LYS A 23 -18.18 -2.80 -4.11
C LYS A 23 -19.27 -3.76 -3.64
N SER A 24 -20.34 -3.28 -3.02
CA SER A 24 -21.47 -4.13 -2.59
C SER A 24 -22.27 -4.68 -3.79
N GLN A 25 -22.27 -3.95 -4.89
CA GLN A 25 -22.98 -4.30 -6.11
C GLN A 25 -22.19 -5.26 -7.01
N SER A 26 -20.86 -5.27 -6.92
CA SER A 26 -20.01 -6.22 -7.66
C SER A 26 -20.22 -7.67 -7.25
N GLY A 27 -20.83 -7.92 -6.08
CA GLY A 27 -21.23 -9.26 -5.61
C GLY A 27 -22.67 -9.67 -5.99
N SER A 28 -23.48 -8.79 -6.60
CA SER A 28 -24.87 -9.09 -6.95
C SER A 28 -25.07 -9.11 -8.47
N SER A 29 -25.63 -10.20 -8.98
CA SER A 29 -25.87 -10.45 -10.42
C SER A 29 -26.96 -9.57 -11.07
N HIS A 30 -27.40 -8.47 -10.43
CA HIS A 30 -28.60 -7.72 -10.85
C HIS A 30 -28.44 -6.20 -10.97
N VAL A 31 -27.22 -5.67 -11.12
CA VAL A 31 -27.06 -4.21 -11.29
C VAL A 31 -27.22 -3.79 -12.75
N SER A 32 -28.08 -2.80 -13.01
CA SER A 32 -28.33 -2.28 -14.36
C SER A 32 -27.16 -1.42 -14.87
N ASN A 33 -26.89 -1.45 -16.18
CA ASN A 33 -25.86 -0.58 -16.82
C ASN A 33 -26.07 0.91 -16.52
N GLY A 34 -27.30 1.33 -16.26
CA GLY A 34 -27.65 2.72 -15.95
C GLY A 34 -27.13 3.17 -14.60
N GLU A 35 -27.13 2.30 -13.59
CA GLU A 35 -26.73 2.66 -12.22
C GLU A 35 -25.20 2.79 -12.08
N HIS A 36 -24.42 1.93 -12.76
CA HIS A 36 -22.97 2.08 -12.82
C HIS A 36 -22.53 3.34 -13.56
N SER A 37 -23.16 3.65 -14.66
CA SER A 37 -22.90 4.89 -15.43
C SER A 37 -23.23 6.14 -14.61
N GLN A 38 -24.33 6.14 -13.86
CA GLN A 38 -24.72 7.27 -13.01
C GLN A 38 -23.78 7.47 -11.82
N ALA A 39 -23.38 6.38 -11.14
CA ALA A 39 -22.45 6.47 -10.03
C ALA A 39 -21.08 7.02 -10.47
N ARG A 40 -20.64 6.64 -11.65
CA ARG A 40 -19.41 7.11 -12.26
C ARG A 40 -19.48 8.60 -12.63
N GLU A 41 -20.51 9.01 -13.36
CA GLU A 41 -20.71 10.41 -13.71
C GLU A 41 -20.80 11.30 -12.46
N HIS A 42 -21.43 10.79 -11.40
CA HIS A 42 -21.51 11.49 -10.13
C HIS A 42 -20.13 11.60 -9.47
N LEU A 43 -19.29 10.57 -9.51
CA LEU A 43 -17.92 10.60 -9.01
C LEU A 43 -17.08 11.65 -9.76
N GLU A 44 -17.14 11.68 -11.09
CA GLU A 44 -16.45 12.66 -11.94
C GLU A 44 -16.86 14.09 -11.61
N GLN A 45 -18.16 14.32 -11.40
CA GLN A 45 -18.69 15.62 -10.99
C GLN A 45 -18.15 16.05 -9.61
N ILE A 46 -18.09 15.13 -8.64
CA ILE A 46 -17.54 15.41 -7.31
C ILE A 46 -16.04 15.74 -7.39
N VAL A 47 -15.25 14.97 -8.12
CA VAL A 47 -13.80 15.21 -8.28
C VAL A 47 -13.55 16.54 -8.96
N SER A 48 -14.27 16.84 -10.05
CA SER A 48 -14.18 18.13 -10.75
C SER A 48 -14.57 19.30 -9.84
N ARG A 49 -15.60 19.13 -9.02
CA ARG A 49 -16.03 20.13 -8.04
C ARG A 49 -14.97 20.35 -6.96
N ASN A 50 -14.37 19.27 -6.44
CA ASN A 50 -13.30 19.35 -5.46
C ASN A 50 -12.10 20.12 -6.00
N MET A 51 -11.67 19.83 -7.24
CA MET A 51 -10.57 20.57 -7.88
C MET A 51 -10.88 22.06 -8.01
N LEU A 52 -12.12 22.40 -8.36
CA LEU A 52 -12.56 23.80 -8.44
C LEU A 52 -12.52 24.50 -7.08
N LEU A 53 -12.96 23.81 -6.00
CA LEU A 53 -12.90 24.33 -4.63
C LEU A 53 -11.45 24.61 -4.20
N LEU A 54 -10.56 23.66 -4.42
CA LEU A 54 -9.15 23.79 -4.05
C LEU A 54 -8.44 24.89 -4.86
N ARG A 55 -8.63 24.93 -6.18
CA ARG A 55 -8.00 25.94 -7.06
C ARG A 55 -8.48 27.35 -6.77
N LYS A 56 -9.76 27.54 -6.41
CA LYS A 56 -10.31 28.87 -6.14
C LYS A 56 -10.05 29.37 -4.73
N ASN A 57 -10.03 28.50 -3.73
CA ASN A 57 -10.08 28.94 -2.35
C ASN A 57 -8.82 28.54 -1.55
N LEU A 58 -8.22 27.36 -1.80
CA LEU A 58 -7.12 26.87 -0.98
C LEU A 58 -5.75 27.22 -1.57
N PHE A 59 -5.46 26.81 -2.80
CA PHE A 59 -4.12 26.96 -3.37
C PHE A 59 -3.62 28.40 -3.40
N PRO A 60 -4.44 29.41 -3.77
CA PRO A 60 -4.00 30.81 -3.71
C PRO A 60 -3.67 31.29 -2.29
N VAL A 61 -4.34 30.73 -1.26
CA VAL A 61 -4.04 31.03 0.14
C VAL A 61 -2.73 30.38 0.56
N LEU A 62 -2.48 29.14 0.14
CA LEU A 62 -1.20 28.45 0.45
C LEU A 62 0.00 29.17 -0.18
N ASP A 63 -0.15 29.68 -1.40
CA ASP A 63 0.91 30.39 -2.14
C ASP A 63 1.30 31.74 -1.45
N HIS A 64 0.34 32.38 -0.75
CA HIS A 64 0.52 33.68 -0.08
C HIS A 64 0.36 33.61 1.44
N LEU A 65 0.62 32.45 2.03
CA LEU A 65 0.28 32.17 3.44
C LEU A 65 1.03 33.06 4.44
N PHE A 66 2.17 33.62 4.09
CA PHE A 66 2.93 34.51 4.98
C PHE A 66 2.19 35.83 5.24
N GLU A 67 1.32 36.28 4.34
CA GLU A 67 0.48 37.48 4.49
C GLU A 67 -0.88 37.19 5.16
N ALA A 68 -1.20 35.91 5.38
CA ALA A 68 -2.50 35.51 5.87
C ALA A 68 -2.75 35.93 7.33
N ALA A 69 -4.00 36.32 7.62
CA ALA A 69 -4.44 36.65 8.96
C ALA A 69 -4.40 35.42 9.90
N ALA A 70 -4.34 35.65 11.21
CA ALA A 70 -4.30 34.58 12.21
C ALA A 70 -5.51 33.64 12.11
N ASP A 71 -6.70 34.19 11.87
CA ASP A 71 -7.94 33.38 11.71
C ASP A 71 -7.83 32.41 10.53
N THR A 72 -7.27 32.85 9.39
CA THR A 72 -7.03 32.00 8.22
C THR A 72 -6.08 30.85 8.53
N ILE A 73 -5.04 31.12 9.34
CA ILE A 73 -4.09 30.09 9.77
C ILE A 73 -4.79 29.05 10.64
N GLN A 74 -5.60 29.50 11.61
CA GLN A 74 -6.38 28.60 12.45
C GLN A 74 -7.35 27.76 11.64
N GLU A 75 -8.09 28.36 10.72
CA GLU A 75 -9.00 27.63 9.80
C GLU A 75 -8.28 26.54 9.00
N LEU A 76 -7.06 26.82 8.51
CA LEU A 76 -6.25 25.84 7.78
C LEU A 76 -5.75 24.70 8.69
N GLU A 77 -5.38 25.01 9.93
CA GLU A 77 -4.99 23.97 10.91
C GLU A 77 -6.16 23.05 11.25
N GLU A 78 -7.34 23.62 11.47
CA GLU A 78 -8.57 22.87 11.72
C GLU A 78 -8.96 22.01 10.51
N PHE A 79 -8.84 22.57 9.30
CA PHE A 79 -9.10 21.83 8.08
C PHE A 79 -8.11 20.67 7.90
N ALA A 80 -6.82 20.91 8.09
CA ALA A 80 -5.82 19.84 8.06
C ALA A 80 -6.13 18.75 9.09
N GLY A 81 -6.54 19.11 10.30
CA GLY A 81 -6.94 18.15 11.34
C GLY A 81 -8.16 17.29 10.96
N LYS A 82 -9.06 17.81 10.11
CA LYS A 82 -10.19 17.03 9.55
C LYS A 82 -9.76 16.06 8.46
N LEU A 83 -8.69 16.38 7.70
CA LEU A 83 -8.16 15.52 6.64
C LEU A 83 -7.36 14.34 7.21
N PHE A 84 -6.65 14.58 8.31
CA PHE A 84 -5.84 13.57 9.00
C PHE A 84 -5.60 13.95 10.47
N ASP A 85 -5.90 13.02 11.37
CA ASP A 85 -5.72 13.20 12.82
C ASP A 85 -4.81 12.14 13.48
N GLY A 86 -4.15 11.32 12.66
CA GLY A 86 -3.31 10.19 13.10
C GLY A 86 -4.09 8.90 13.37
N ARG A 87 -5.42 8.91 13.25
CA ARG A 87 -6.29 7.73 13.36
C ARG A 87 -7.18 7.58 12.14
N ARG A 88 -7.63 8.70 11.61
CA ARG A 88 -8.51 8.80 10.47
C ARG A 88 -7.74 9.45 9.33
N GLU A 89 -7.77 8.84 8.16
CA GLU A 89 -7.12 9.28 6.94
C GLU A 89 -8.18 9.54 5.88
N LEU A 90 -8.49 10.82 5.63
CA LEU A 90 -9.39 11.23 4.55
C LEU A 90 -8.61 11.66 3.30
N ASP A 91 -7.59 12.50 3.47
CA ASP A 91 -6.71 12.96 2.38
C ASP A 91 -5.34 13.36 2.95
N VAL A 92 -4.44 12.37 3.08
CA VAL A 92 -3.09 12.58 3.64
C VAL A 92 -2.22 13.45 2.73
N GLY A 93 -2.38 13.35 1.41
CA GLY A 93 -1.62 14.17 0.46
C GLY A 93 -1.92 15.66 0.65
N LEU A 94 -3.21 16.03 0.64
CA LEU A 94 -3.63 17.43 0.87
C LEU A 94 -3.24 17.92 2.27
N PHE A 95 -3.38 17.06 3.29
CA PHE A 95 -2.89 17.35 4.63
C PHE A 95 -1.40 17.71 4.64
N CYS A 96 -0.54 16.92 3.99
CA CYS A 96 0.88 17.20 3.92
C CYS A 96 1.19 18.51 3.20
N GLN A 97 0.46 18.84 2.12
CA GLN A 97 0.61 20.12 1.43
C GLN A 97 0.31 21.30 2.35
N ILE A 98 -0.83 21.26 3.07
CA ILE A 98 -1.21 22.32 4.02
C ILE A 98 -0.15 22.44 5.13
N ARG A 99 0.29 21.31 5.72
CA ARG A 99 1.29 21.31 6.81
C ARG A 99 2.65 21.84 6.35
N ARG A 100 3.09 21.55 5.12
CA ARG A 100 4.32 22.12 4.53
C ARG A 100 4.22 23.64 4.40
N ALA A 101 3.10 24.16 3.90
CA ALA A 101 2.89 25.60 3.77
C ALA A 101 2.87 26.30 5.15
N LEU A 102 2.17 25.72 6.14
CA LEU A 102 2.15 26.23 7.51
C LEU A 102 3.54 26.20 8.16
N LEU A 103 4.34 25.14 7.93
CA LEU A 103 5.72 25.06 8.42
C LEU A 103 6.61 26.11 7.78
N SER A 104 6.50 26.32 6.47
CA SER A 104 7.24 27.35 5.74
C SER A 104 6.95 28.74 6.33
N ARG A 105 5.68 29.06 6.54
CA ARG A 105 5.26 30.31 7.20
C ARG A 105 5.83 30.42 8.61
N ALA A 106 5.70 29.38 9.44
CA ALA A 106 6.19 29.39 10.81
C ALA A 106 7.71 29.64 10.89
N ARG A 107 8.47 29.09 9.92
CA ARG A 107 9.92 29.34 9.78
C ARG A 107 10.21 30.79 9.41
N GLN A 108 9.47 31.38 8.45
CA GLN A 108 9.65 32.78 8.03
C GLN A 108 9.33 33.78 9.15
N VAL A 109 8.25 33.51 9.90
CA VAL A 109 7.82 34.37 11.04
C VAL A 109 8.68 34.12 12.28
N GLY A 110 9.42 33.03 12.34
CA GLY A 110 10.25 32.66 13.51
C GLY A 110 9.41 32.14 14.68
N ASN A 111 8.18 31.68 14.46
CA ASN A 111 7.33 31.14 15.52
C ASN A 111 7.71 29.70 15.86
N ARG A 112 8.48 29.56 16.94
CA ARG A 112 9.03 28.28 17.40
C ARG A 112 7.94 27.25 17.74
N ASN A 113 6.87 27.65 18.40
CA ASN A 113 5.80 26.74 18.80
C ASN A 113 5.06 26.16 17.56
N ASP A 114 4.77 27.01 16.59
CA ASP A 114 4.14 26.58 15.36
C ASP A 114 5.08 25.68 14.55
N MET A 115 6.38 26.01 14.45
CA MET A 115 7.35 25.14 13.78
C MET A 115 7.34 23.72 14.36
N ILE A 116 7.40 23.58 15.69
CA ILE A 116 7.39 22.27 16.37
C ILE A 116 6.09 21.52 16.09
N ARG A 117 4.96 22.20 16.17
CA ARG A 117 3.63 21.62 15.89
C ARG A 117 3.53 21.12 14.45
N GLN A 118 3.91 21.95 13.47
CA GLN A 118 3.83 21.58 12.06
C GLN A 118 4.80 20.43 11.72
N LEU A 119 6.01 20.43 12.26
CA LEU A 119 6.98 19.33 12.10
C LEU A 119 6.43 18.00 12.64
N TYR A 120 5.84 18.03 13.84
CA TYR A 120 5.22 16.83 14.41
C TYR A 120 4.12 16.25 13.49
N TRP A 121 3.18 17.10 13.09
CA TRP A 121 2.06 16.65 12.26
C TRP A 121 2.48 16.25 10.85
N LEU A 122 3.42 16.96 10.25
CA LEU A 122 3.98 16.58 8.95
C LEU A 122 4.70 15.23 9.04
N GLY A 123 5.47 15.01 10.11
CA GLY A 123 6.07 13.70 10.38
C GLY A 123 5.04 12.58 10.53
N MET A 124 3.88 12.86 11.14
CA MET A 124 2.78 11.90 11.23
C MET A 124 2.17 11.59 9.86
N GLY A 125 1.99 12.59 9.00
CA GLY A 125 1.53 12.38 7.62
C GLY A 125 2.51 11.50 6.81
N TYR A 126 3.80 11.79 6.89
CA TYR A 126 4.83 10.95 6.25
C TYR A 126 4.91 9.54 6.85
N ASN A 127 4.62 9.38 8.15
CA ASN A 127 4.52 8.05 8.74
C ASN A 127 3.36 7.24 8.13
N SER A 128 2.20 7.86 7.91
CA SER A 128 1.09 7.22 7.21
C SER A 128 1.50 6.77 5.80
N ILE A 129 2.16 7.64 5.04
CA ILE A 129 2.71 7.30 3.71
C ILE A 129 3.68 6.12 3.82
N SER A 130 4.58 6.13 4.80
CA SER A 130 5.60 5.08 4.98
C SER A 130 5.03 3.70 5.25
N THR A 131 3.85 3.60 5.85
CA THR A 131 3.19 2.30 6.10
C THR A 131 2.74 1.59 4.82
N LYS A 132 2.62 2.32 3.72
CA LYS A 132 2.24 1.80 2.40
C LYS A 132 3.41 1.13 1.65
N LEU A 133 4.64 1.34 2.13
CA LEU A 133 5.89 0.92 1.48
C LEU A 133 6.44 -0.41 2.03
N ILE A 134 5.59 -1.22 2.66
CA ILE A 134 5.99 -2.54 3.19
C ILE A 134 6.32 -3.48 2.04
N GLY A 135 7.42 -4.23 2.21
CA GLY A 135 7.89 -5.22 1.24
C GLY A 135 8.88 -4.67 0.22
N LEU A 136 9.11 -3.36 0.17
CA LEU A 136 10.15 -2.74 -0.64
C LEU A 136 11.52 -2.77 0.06
N ASP A 137 12.59 -2.76 -0.71
CA ASP A 137 13.95 -2.72 -0.19
C ASP A 137 14.31 -1.35 0.36
N TRP A 138 15.28 -1.34 1.29
CA TRP A 138 15.69 -0.10 1.94
C TRP A 138 16.09 1.01 0.97
N ALA A 139 16.79 0.68 -0.11
CA ALA A 139 17.23 1.65 -1.12
C ALA A 139 16.06 2.39 -1.79
N GLU A 140 14.90 1.73 -1.92
CA GLU A 140 13.71 2.28 -2.55
C GLU A 140 12.91 3.18 -1.59
N ILE A 141 12.94 2.87 -0.29
CA ILE A 141 12.15 3.58 0.72
C ILE A 141 12.94 4.59 1.55
N GLU A 142 14.28 4.61 1.46
CA GLU A 142 15.14 5.44 2.30
C GLU A 142 14.76 6.92 2.26
N GLY A 143 14.40 7.45 1.09
CA GLY A 143 13.96 8.83 0.93
C GLY A 143 12.71 9.15 1.75
N TYR A 144 11.69 8.31 1.67
CA TYR A 144 10.43 8.47 2.43
C TYR A 144 10.65 8.35 3.94
N MET A 145 11.46 7.35 4.36
CA MET A 145 11.81 7.18 5.77
C MET A 145 12.62 8.36 6.31
N SER A 146 13.51 8.92 5.50
CA SER A 146 14.32 10.09 5.87
C SER A 146 13.48 11.33 6.02
N GLN A 147 12.54 11.61 5.11
CA GLN A 147 11.62 12.76 5.24
C GLN A 147 10.82 12.70 6.54
N MET A 148 10.24 11.55 6.85
CA MET A 148 9.51 11.33 8.11
C MET A 148 10.39 11.59 9.33
N ARG A 149 11.59 10.98 9.37
CA ARG A 149 12.50 11.10 10.52
C ARG A 149 13.05 12.50 10.68
N LEU A 150 13.39 13.20 9.59
CA LEU A 150 13.85 14.57 9.65
C LEU A 150 12.83 15.49 10.32
N CYS A 151 11.54 15.35 10.02
CA CYS A 151 10.50 16.11 10.69
C CYS A 151 10.48 15.85 12.21
N PHE A 152 10.50 14.59 12.63
CA PHE A 152 10.50 14.25 14.04
C PHE A 152 11.82 14.63 14.74
N MET A 153 12.96 14.45 14.09
CA MET A 153 14.28 14.83 14.65
C MET A 153 14.40 16.34 14.82
N GLU A 154 13.96 17.13 13.83
CA GLU A 154 13.97 18.60 13.93
C GLU A 154 13.07 19.07 15.07
N ALA A 155 11.85 18.55 15.19
CA ALA A 155 10.96 18.85 16.31
C ALA A 155 11.55 18.42 17.67
N ALA A 156 12.13 17.21 17.74
CA ALA A 156 12.76 16.68 18.95
C ALA A 156 14.03 17.46 19.35
N ALA A 157 14.74 18.08 18.40
CA ALA A 157 15.92 18.89 18.70
C ALA A 157 15.61 20.13 19.56
N TYR A 158 14.34 20.55 19.60
CA TYR A 158 13.90 21.64 20.52
C TYR A 158 13.87 21.22 21.99
N LEU A 159 14.15 19.96 22.32
CA LEU A 159 14.35 19.50 23.71
C LEU A 159 15.39 20.35 24.44
N LYS A 160 16.44 20.83 23.74
CA LYS A 160 17.44 21.76 24.31
C LYS A 160 16.88 23.10 24.78
N TYR A 161 15.69 23.49 24.29
CA TYR A 161 14.97 24.70 24.69
C TYR A 161 13.74 24.41 25.54
N PHE A 162 13.64 23.22 26.13
CA PHE A 162 12.45 22.74 26.84
C PHE A 162 12.03 23.68 27.99
N ASP A 163 13.00 24.33 28.65
CA ASP A 163 12.79 25.28 29.73
C ASP A 163 12.21 26.62 29.26
N GLU A 164 12.58 27.03 28.04
CA GLU A 164 12.13 28.30 27.47
C GLU A 164 10.70 28.22 26.91
N ILE A 165 10.26 27.01 26.57
CA ILE A 165 8.93 26.77 26.01
C ILE A 165 7.92 26.74 27.16
N ARG A 166 6.97 27.66 27.15
CA ARG A 166 5.92 27.76 28.19
C ARG A 166 4.68 26.93 27.85
N ASP A 167 4.40 26.78 26.54
CA ASP A 167 3.23 26.06 26.08
C ASP A 167 3.40 24.55 26.30
N ILE A 168 2.51 23.97 27.11
CA ILE A 168 2.55 22.55 27.49
C ILE A 168 2.27 21.62 26.30
N GLU A 169 1.42 22.05 25.39
CA GLU A 169 1.11 21.25 24.19
C GLU A 169 2.35 21.14 23.29
N THR A 170 3.07 22.24 23.09
CA THR A 170 4.34 22.26 22.34
C THR A 170 5.40 21.37 23.00
N LYS A 171 5.52 21.39 24.33
CA LYS A 171 6.36 20.43 25.07
C LYS A 171 5.95 18.98 24.78
N GLY A 172 4.65 18.72 24.75
CA GLY A 172 4.10 17.41 24.37
C GLY A 172 4.46 16.98 22.95
N TYR A 173 4.47 17.90 21.98
CA TYR A 173 4.91 17.60 20.61
C TYR A 173 6.41 17.26 20.54
N ILE A 174 7.27 17.94 21.31
CA ILE A 174 8.71 17.63 21.37
C ILE A 174 8.91 16.19 21.86
N ILE A 175 8.31 15.83 22.99
CA ILE A 175 8.46 14.49 23.60
C ILE A 175 7.89 13.41 22.67
N ARG A 176 6.70 13.63 22.11
CA ARG A 176 6.11 12.68 21.14
C ARG A 176 6.94 12.56 19.85
N SER A 177 7.50 13.67 19.36
CA SER A 177 8.40 13.62 18.20
C SER A 177 9.64 12.80 18.52
N ARG A 178 10.20 12.94 19.72
CA ARG A 178 11.34 12.11 20.15
C ARG A 178 11.01 10.62 20.11
N ALA A 179 9.85 10.22 20.62
CA ALA A 179 9.37 8.84 20.55
C ALA A 179 9.13 8.39 19.10
N ASN A 180 8.57 9.26 18.26
CA ASN A 180 8.18 8.94 16.91
C ASN A 180 9.34 8.84 15.90
N VAL A 181 10.56 9.30 16.25
CA VAL A 181 11.76 9.06 15.43
C VAL A 181 11.98 7.56 15.18
N ALA A 182 11.53 6.70 16.09
CA ALA A 182 11.64 5.24 16.00
C ALA A 182 10.49 4.57 15.21
N LEU A 183 9.57 5.34 14.60
CA LEU A 183 8.52 4.81 13.73
C LEU A 183 9.05 4.40 12.35
N GLY A 184 8.24 3.63 11.64
CA GLY A 184 8.54 3.17 10.29
C GLY A 184 9.58 2.04 10.24
N GLN A 185 10.08 1.79 9.04
CA GLN A 185 11.06 0.75 8.76
C GLN A 185 12.49 1.28 8.99
N PHE A 186 13.41 0.37 9.30
CA PHE A 186 14.83 0.65 9.53
C PHE A 186 15.68 -0.30 8.70
N LYS A 187 16.88 0.16 8.34
CA LYS A 187 17.88 -0.68 7.69
C LYS A 187 18.32 -1.83 8.61
N SER A 188 18.44 -1.55 9.91
CA SER A 188 18.74 -2.58 10.92
C SER A 188 17.84 -2.43 12.15
N SER A 189 17.54 -3.54 12.83
CA SER A 189 16.82 -3.54 14.10
C SER A 189 17.60 -2.80 15.20
N GLY A 190 18.92 -2.92 15.24
CA GLY A 190 19.76 -2.25 16.21
C GLY A 190 19.70 -0.73 16.13
N ASP A 191 19.53 -0.13 14.93
CA ASP A 191 19.35 1.31 14.80
C ASP A 191 18.06 1.78 15.45
N LYS A 192 16.98 1.03 15.25
CA LYS A 192 15.69 1.30 15.90
C LYS A 192 15.80 1.18 17.41
N ILE A 193 16.39 0.08 17.91
CA ILE A 193 16.54 -0.19 19.33
C ILE A 193 17.33 0.93 20.02
N ARG A 194 18.45 1.37 19.44
CA ARG A 194 19.23 2.50 19.97
C ARG A 194 18.42 3.78 20.12
N LEU A 195 17.60 4.11 19.12
CA LEU A 195 16.74 5.30 19.18
C LEU A 195 15.67 5.20 20.27
N VAL A 196 15.07 4.02 20.43
CA VAL A 196 14.07 3.74 21.48
C VAL A 196 14.72 3.80 22.86
N LYS A 197 15.89 3.19 23.06
CA LYS A 197 16.65 3.25 24.32
C LYS A 197 16.92 4.70 24.74
N TYR A 198 17.43 5.51 23.81
CA TYR A 198 17.68 6.92 24.10
C TYR A 198 16.39 7.68 24.46
N THR A 199 15.27 7.32 23.83
CA THR A 199 13.96 7.90 24.18
C THR A 199 13.52 7.48 25.59
N LEU A 200 13.69 6.22 25.97
CA LEU A 200 13.39 5.72 27.32
C LEU A 200 14.20 6.48 28.38
N GLN A 201 15.51 6.70 28.15
CA GLN A 201 16.35 7.48 29.06
C GLN A 201 15.80 8.90 29.30
N ILE A 202 15.38 9.60 28.23
CA ILE A 202 14.77 10.93 28.33
C ILE A 202 13.45 10.88 29.11
N LEU A 203 12.60 9.89 28.86
CA LEU A 203 11.31 9.75 29.52
C LEU A 203 11.43 9.38 31.02
N GLN A 204 12.53 8.77 31.41
CA GLN A 204 12.87 8.42 32.79
C GLN A 204 13.61 9.54 33.55
N ASP A 205 14.11 10.56 32.84
CA ASP A 205 14.81 11.68 33.45
C ASP A 205 13.82 12.62 34.18
N GLU A 206 13.91 12.62 35.50
CA GLU A 206 13.04 13.41 36.37
C GLU A 206 13.14 14.91 36.09
N SER A 207 14.29 15.40 35.60
CA SER A 207 14.48 16.80 35.29
C SER A 207 13.52 17.34 34.22
N TYR A 208 13.12 16.50 33.24
CA TYR A 208 12.10 16.86 32.26
C TYR A 208 10.69 16.73 32.82
N ARG A 209 10.44 15.72 33.68
CA ARG A 209 9.14 15.51 34.33
C ARG A 209 8.78 16.67 35.26
N GLU A 210 9.72 17.15 36.05
CA GLU A 210 9.53 18.32 36.93
C GLU A 210 9.19 19.62 36.17
N LYS A 211 9.70 19.77 34.94
CA LYS A 211 9.47 20.94 34.09
C LYS A 211 8.15 20.90 33.30
N ALA A 212 7.48 19.80 33.28
CA ALA A 212 6.20 19.62 32.60
C ALA A 212 5.38 18.48 33.25
N PRO A 213 5.03 18.61 34.55
CA PRO A 213 4.35 17.53 35.29
C PRO A 213 2.95 17.21 34.74
N GLU A 214 2.36 18.14 33.98
CA GLU A 214 1.04 17.96 33.36
C GLU A 214 1.06 16.99 32.17
N LEU A 215 2.24 16.68 31.59
CA LEU A 215 2.35 15.74 30.50
C LEU A 215 2.13 14.30 30.99
N PRO A 216 1.50 13.44 30.17
CA PRO A 216 1.20 12.06 30.53
C PRO A 216 2.45 11.16 30.40
N TRP A 217 3.49 11.41 31.21
CA TRP A 217 4.80 10.74 31.14
C TRP A 217 4.72 9.22 31.21
N GLU A 218 3.89 8.68 32.11
CA GLU A 218 3.71 7.23 32.23
C GLU A 218 3.10 6.61 30.96
N ARG A 219 2.21 7.34 30.31
CA ARG A 219 1.65 6.93 29.02
C ARG A 219 2.72 6.95 27.93
N TYR A 220 3.56 7.98 27.87
CA TYR A 220 4.64 8.07 26.88
C TYR A 220 5.68 6.97 27.12
N LEU A 221 6.07 6.75 28.37
CA LEU A 221 6.98 5.68 28.75
C LEU A 221 6.44 4.31 28.31
N TYR A 222 5.19 4.02 28.65
CA TYR A 222 4.54 2.77 28.27
C TYR A 222 4.45 2.59 26.75
N MET A 223 4.05 3.63 26.00
CA MET A 223 4.03 3.57 24.52
C MET A 223 5.42 3.32 23.94
N THR A 224 6.48 3.86 24.57
CA THR A 224 7.86 3.63 24.12
C THR A 224 8.31 2.19 24.41
N HIS A 225 7.92 1.61 25.54
CA HIS A 225 8.12 0.16 25.79
C HIS A 225 7.36 -0.70 24.76
N GLN A 226 6.15 -0.31 24.36
CA GLN A 226 5.42 -1.00 23.28
C GLN A 226 6.14 -0.90 21.93
N GLN A 227 6.79 0.23 21.62
CA GLN A 227 7.62 0.37 20.41
C GLN A 227 8.88 -0.49 20.48
N MET A 228 9.50 -0.60 21.66
CA MET A 228 10.63 -1.49 21.89
C MET A 228 10.23 -2.96 21.71
N ALA A 229 9.14 -3.38 22.34
CA ALA A 229 8.59 -4.73 22.20
C ALA A 229 8.27 -5.09 20.74
N ALA A 230 7.77 -4.11 19.96
CA ALA A 230 7.51 -4.30 18.53
C ALA A 230 8.79 -4.33 17.65
N SER A 231 9.97 -4.14 18.24
CA SER A 231 11.26 -4.21 17.52
C SER A 231 11.81 -5.64 17.37
N ILE A 232 11.10 -6.66 17.90
CA ILE A 232 11.47 -8.06 17.74
C ILE A 232 11.61 -8.37 16.24
N SER A 233 12.80 -8.79 15.83
CA SER A 233 13.05 -9.22 14.46
C SER A 233 12.33 -10.54 14.18
N ARG A 234 11.75 -10.64 13.00
CA ARG A 234 11.04 -11.82 12.51
C ARG A 234 11.68 -12.39 11.25
N ASN A 235 12.86 -11.89 10.92
CA ASN A 235 13.57 -12.26 9.70
C ASN A 235 15.05 -12.54 10.05
N LYS A 236 15.60 -13.66 9.58
CA LYS A 236 16.99 -14.07 9.82
C LYS A 236 18.01 -13.02 9.39
N GLU A 237 17.77 -12.33 8.27
CA GLU A 237 18.68 -11.30 7.76
C GLU A 237 18.72 -10.05 8.65
N LYS A 238 17.69 -9.87 9.47
CA LYS A 238 17.58 -8.75 10.42
C LYS A 238 17.67 -9.24 11.87
N ALA A 239 18.34 -10.36 12.11
CA ALA A 239 18.50 -10.91 13.45
C ALA A 239 19.08 -9.86 14.41
N MET A 240 18.50 -9.80 15.62
CA MET A 240 19.00 -8.94 16.68
C MET A 240 20.27 -9.51 17.29
N SER A 241 21.18 -8.64 17.73
CA SER A 241 22.30 -9.08 18.57
C SER A 241 21.81 -9.60 19.93
N PRO A 242 22.58 -10.43 20.65
CA PRO A 242 22.21 -10.84 22.00
C PRO A 242 21.94 -9.68 22.95
N GLU A 243 22.68 -8.58 22.82
CA GLU A 243 22.48 -7.36 23.61
C GLU A 243 21.14 -6.70 23.28
N ASP A 244 20.80 -6.57 21.98
CA ASP A 244 19.51 -6.03 21.53
C ASP A 244 18.34 -6.89 22.04
N ILE A 245 18.48 -8.22 22.07
CA ILE A 245 17.46 -9.13 22.59
C ILE A 245 17.18 -8.84 24.07
N VAL A 246 18.22 -8.64 24.89
CA VAL A 246 18.06 -8.33 26.32
C VAL A 246 17.31 -7.01 26.52
N ASP A 247 17.66 -5.96 25.77
CA ASP A 247 17.00 -4.66 25.83
C ASP A 247 15.51 -4.74 25.44
N VAL A 248 15.20 -5.54 24.43
CA VAL A 248 13.81 -5.75 23.98
C VAL A 248 13.03 -6.61 24.98
N MET A 249 13.67 -7.63 25.56
CA MET A 249 13.06 -8.55 26.52
C MET A 249 12.46 -7.80 27.72
N GLU A 250 13.22 -6.89 28.33
CA GLU A 250 12.73 -6.10 29.47
C GLU A 250 11.44 -5.35 29.11
N SER A 251 11.44 -4.69 27.96
CA SER A 251 10.25 -3.94 27.49
C SER A 251 9.07 -4.87 27.18
N VAL A 252 9.33 -6.05 26.61
CA VAL A 252 8.28 -7.06 26.34
C VAL A 252 7.62 -7.51 27.64
N TYR A 253 8.42 -7.81 28.68
CA TYR A 253 7.89 -8.23 29.97
C TYR A 253 7.08 -7.11 30.65
N ILE A 254 7.57 -5.87 30.66
CA ILE A 254 6.82 -4.73 31.20
C ILE A 254 5.45 -4.58 30.51
N VAL A 255 5.42 -4.69 29.19
CA VAL A 255 4.17 -4.59 28.43
C VAL A 255 3.26 -5.78 28.71
N TYR A 256 3.80 -6.99 28.72
CA TYR A 256 3.03 -8.22 28.96
C TYR A 256 2.43 -8.26 30.36
N GLU A 257 3.20 -8.02 31.41
CA GLU A 257 2.73 -8.04 32.80
C GLU A 257 1.60 -7.00 33.03
N LYS A 258 1.76 -5.80 32.48
CA LYS A 258 0.72 -4.78 32.58
C LYS A 258 -0.57 -5.21 31.87
N GLN A 259 -0.46 -5.72 30.66
CA GLN A 259 -1.64 -6.16 29.88
C GLN A 259 -2.29 -7.41 30.49
N LEU A 260 -1.49 -8.33 31.02
CA LEU A 260 -1.98 -9.51 31.73
C LEU A 260 -2.79 -9.11 32.97
N LYS A 261 -2.27 -8.16 33.78
CA LYS A 261 -2.98 -7.66 34.94
C LYS A 261 -4.31 -7.01 34.54
N GLU A 262 -4.28 -6.09 33.58
CA GLU A 262 -5.48 -5.39 33.08
C GLU A 262 -6.53 -6.37 32.51
N ALA A 263 -6.10 -7.42 31.82
CA ALA A 263 -6.97 -8.45 31.28
C ALA A 263 -7.56 -9.34 32.40
N THR A 264 -6.71 -9.76 33.35
CA THR A 264 -7.14 -10.58 34.50
C THR A 264 -8.20 -9.84 35.33
N ASP A 265 -8.01 -8.53 35.57
CA ASP A 265 -8.98 -7.70 36.29
C ASP A 265 -10.35 -7.62 35.59
N ARG A 266 -10.39 -7.86 34.25
CA ARG A 266 -11.61 -7.92 33.44
C ARG A 266 -12.12 -9.35 33.19
N GLY A 267 -11.40 -10.38 33.65
CA GLY A 267 -11.71 -11.78 33.34
C GLY A 267 -11.44 -12.15 31.86
N GLU A 268 -10.48 -11.49 31.24
CA GLU A 268 -10.12 -11.66 29.82
C GLU A 268 -8.69 -12.21 29.69
N ASN A 269 -8.31 -12.63 28.48
CA ASN A 269 -6.92 -12.92 28.12
C ASN A 269 -6.20 -11.65 27.62
N PRO A 270 -4.86 -11.57 27.75
CA PRO A 270 -4.10 -10.49 27.16
C PRO A 270 -4.33 -10.40 25.64
N PRO A 271 -4.19 -9.20 25.03
CA PRO A 271 -4.30 -9.04 23.58
C PRO A 271 -3.32 -9.97 22.83
N ALA A 272 -3.77 -10.56 21.73
CA ALA A 272 -2.96 -11.51 20.95
C ALA A 272 -1.60 -10.95 20.53
N ARG A 273 -1.54 -9.65 20.20
CA ARG A 273 -0.27 -8.97 19.88
C ARG A 273 0.72 -9.03 21.03
N THR A 274 0.25 -8.83 22.25
CA THR A 274 1.09 -8.82 23.46
C THR A 274 1.56 -10.23 23.80
N SER A 275 0.65 -11.21 23.74
CA SER A 275 0.99 -12.64 23.93
C SER A 275 2.01 -13.10 22.89
N PHE A 276 1.80 -12.81 21.61
CA PHE A 276 2.72 -13.13 20.55
C PHE A 276 4.12 -12.49 20.75
N SER A 277 4.19 -11.24 21.20
CA SER A 277 5.48 -10.58 21.47
C SER A 277 6.22 -11.28 22.63
N TYR A 278 5.48 -11.70 23.67
CA TYR A 278 6.02 -12.43 24.80
C TYR A 278 6.54 -13.83 24.38
N ASP A 279 5.76 -14.58 23.61
CA ASP A 279 6.16 -15.89 23.12
C ASP A 279 7.34 -15.81 22.14
N SER A 280 7.36 -14.80 21.29
CA SER A 280 8.46 -14.57 20.35
C SER A 280 9.77 -14.26 21.06
N ILE A 281 9.78 -13.41 22.10
CA ILE A 281 11.01 -13.12 22.83
C ILE A 281 11.51 -14.34 23.59
N ASN A 282 10.63 -15.17 24.15
CA ASN A 282 11.02 -16.42 24.79
C ASN A 282 11.68 -17.39 23.80
N TYR A 283 11.16 -17.48 22.56
CA TYR A 283 11.81 -18.23 21.49
C TYR A 283 13.21 -17.67 21.16
N TYR A 284 13.35 -16.36 20.96
CA TYR A 284 14.66 -15.74 20.66
C TYR A 284 15.66 -15.87 21.81
N CYS A 285 15.19 -15.96 23.06
CA CYS A 285 16.04 -16.22 24.22
C CYS A 285 16.37 -17.70 24.42
N GLY A 286 15.86 -18.61 23.59
CA GLY A 286 16.05 -20.05 23.74
C GLY A 286 15.26 -20.68 24.89
N LEU A 287 14.26 -19.97 25.43
CA LEU A 287 13.37 -20.48 26.47
C LEU A 287 12.19 -21.28 25.89
N ASP A 288 12.01 -21.21 24.58
CA ASP A 288 11.02 -21.98 23.84
C ASP A 288 11.58 -22.45 22.50
N THR A 289 10.94 -23.46 21.90
CA THR A 289 11.28 -23.98 20.58
C THR A 289 10.46 -23.29 19.49
N LEU A 290 10.88 -23.40 18.21
CA LEU A 290 10.08 -22.91 17.10
C LEU A 290 8.72 -23.61 17.03
N ASP A 291 8.67 -24.93 17.22
CA ASP A 291 7.41 -25.68 17.22
C ASP A 291 6.50 -25.20 18.36
N GLY A 292 7.03 -24.99 19.57
CA GLY A 292 6.26 -24.43 20.69
C GLY A 292 5.72 -23.03 20.41
N LEU A 293 6.51 -22.15 19.75
CA LEU A 293 6.05 -20.83 19.31
C LEU A 293 4.92 -20.95 18.29
N LEU A 294 5.09 -21.81 17.26
CA LEU A 294 4.08 -22.00 16.21
C LEU A 294 2.77 -22.54 16.79
N GLU A 295 2.81 -23.53 17.68
CA GLU A 295 1.62 -24.07 18.37
C GLU A 295 0.87 -22.99 19.19
N LYS A 296 1.60 -22.13 19.89
CA LYS A 296 0.98 -21.00 20.61
C LYS A 296 0.35 -19.98 19.67
N MET A 297 0.99 -19.71 18.51
CA MET A 297 0.40 -18.86 17.49
C MET A 297 -0.88 -19.48 16.92
N GLU A 298 -0.91 -20.79 16.65
CA GLU A 298 -2.10 -21.52 16.20
C GLU A 298 -3.26 -21.34 17.20
N VAL A 299 -3.00 -21.50 18.50
CA VAL A 299 -4.00 -21.26 19.56
C VAL A 299 -4.55 -19.82 19.52
N LEU A 300 -3.66 -18.83 19.36
CA LEU A 300 -4.09 -17.43 19.28
C LEU A 300 -4.93 -17.14 18.04
N ILE A 301 -4.60 -17.74 16.90
CA ILE A 301 -5.30 -17.59 15.62
C ILE A 301 -6.67 -18.29 15.70
N ASP A 302 -6.71 -19.51 16.23
CA ASP A 302 -7.93 -20.33 16.30
C ASP A 302 -8.96 -19.81 17.31
N ALA A 303 -8.52 -19.03 18.29
CA ALA A 303 -9.41 -18.30 19.19
C ALA A 303 -10.10 -17.09 18.52
N ALA A 304 -9.78 -16.75 17.26
CA ALA A 304 -10.40 -15.65 16.56
C ALA A 304 -11.85 -15.97 16.15
N ARG A 305 -12.74 -14.99 16.31
CA ARG A 305 -14.08 -15.07 15.75
C ARG A 305 -14.08 -14.45 14.34
N PRO A 306 -14.68 -15.14 13.36
CA PRO A 306 -14.67 -14.67 11.98
C PRO A 306 -15.42 -13.35 11.73
N ASP A 307 -16.28 -12.94 12.67
CA ASP A 307 -17.08 -11.71 12.64
C ASP A 307 -16.53 -10.59 13.55
N ASP A 308 -15.36 -10.80 14.13
CA ASP A 308 -14.67 -9.78 14.93
C ASP A 308 -13.86 -8.85 14.04
N PHE A 309 -14.46 -7.75 13.59
CA PHE A 309 -13.80 -6.72 12.77
C PHE A 309 -13.07 -5.66 13.60
N SER A 310 -12.81 -5.92 14.87
CA SER A 310 -11.96 -5.08 15.72
C SER A 310 -10.49 -5.18 15.34
N ARG A 311 -9.66 -4.32 15.97
CA ARG A 311 -8.20 -4.42 15.85
C ARG A 311 -7.66 -5.78 16.30
N GLU A 312 -8.27 -6.38 17.31
CA GLU A 312 -7.89 -7.69 17.84
C GLU A 312 -8.22 -8.79 16.82
N GLY A 313 -9.45 -8.80 16.26
CA GLY A 313 -9.86 -9.73 15.22
C GLY A 313 -8.99 -9.63 13.97
N THR A 314 -8.73 -8.40 13.48
CA THR A 314 -7.82 -8.17 12.34
C THR A 314 -6.40 -8.68 12.64
N TYR A 315 -5.92 -8.47 13.85
CA TYR A 315 -4.60 -8.96 14.23
C TYR A 315 -4.54 -10.48 14.22
N ARG A 316 -5.54 -11.17 14.78
CA ARG A 316 -5.60 -12.64 14.84
C ARG A 316 -5.77 -13.29 13.47
N LEU A 317 -6.61 -12.71 12.60
CA LEU A 317 -6.98 -13.34 11.32
C LEU A 317 -6.10 -12.93 10.13
N ILE A 318 -5.35 -11.83 10.24
CA ILE A 318 -4.49 -11.36 9.14
C ILE A 318 -3.03 -11.24 9.59
N SER A 319 -2.74 -10.57 10.72
CA SER A 319 -1.36 -10.30 11.12
C SER A 319 -0.63 -11.53 11.65
N LEU A 320 -1.26 -12.29 12.55
CA LEU A 320 -0.65 -13.50 13.08
C LEU A 320 -0.40 -14.55 11.99
N PRO A 321 -1.32 -14.81 11.04
CA PRO A 321 -1.02 -15.62 9.86
C PRO A 321 0.19 -15.11 9.07
N ALA A 322 0.32 -13.81 8.87
CA ALA A 322 1.49 -13.25 8.18
C ALA A 322 2.80 -13.54 8.95
N PHE A 323 2.80 -13.40 10.28
CA PHE A 323 3.98 -13.72 11.09
C PHE A 323 4.26 -15.22 11.15
N TYR A 324 3.23 -16.04 11.24
CA TYR A 324 3.34 -17.49 11.18
C TYR A 324 4.01 -17.95 9.89
N CYS A 325 3.53 -17.47 8.76
CA CYS A 325 4.10 -17.77 7.46
C CYS A 325 5.53 -17.23 7.30
N ASN A 326 5.84 -16.07 7.90
CA ASN A 326 7.20 -15.54 7.88
C ASN A 326 8.20 -16.46 8.63
N PHE A 327 7.80 -17.03 9.78
CA PHE A 327 8.63 -18.05 10.47
C PHE A 327 8.81 -19.30 9.61
N LEU A 328 7.79 -19.71 8.87
CA LEU A 328 7.88 -20.87 7.98
C LEU A 328 8.75 -20.60 6.74
N GLN A 329 8.72 -19.39 6.17
CA GLN A 329 9.65 -19.02 5.10
C GLN A 329 11.12 -19.10 5.55
N ASP A 330 11.39 -18.74 6.80
CA ASP A 330 12.72 -18.87 7.40
C ASP A 330 13.08 -20.32 7.76
N ASN A 331 12.11 -21.24 7.85
CA ASN A 331 12.26 -22.64 8.24
C ASN A 331 11.40 -23.55 7.35
N PRO A 332 11.75 -23.65 6.04
CA PRO A 332 10.89 -24.32 5.05
C PRO A 332 10.70 -25.81 5.31
N GLU A 333 11.59 -26.46 6.08
CA GLU A 333 11.45 -27.85 6.51
C GLU A 333 10.23 -28.10 7.42
N LYS A 334 9.63 -27.04 7.97
CA LYS A 334 8.43 -27.13 8.81
C LYS A 334 7.12 -27.05 8.00
N ILE A 335 7.17 -26.64 6.73
CA ILE A 335 6.00 -26.46 5.87
C ILE A 335 5.24 -27.78 5.64
N PRO A 336 5.90 -28.92 5.27
CA PRO A 336 5.16 -30.15 4.94
C PRO A 336 4.27 -30.68 6.07
N ALA A 337 4.67 -30.46 7.32
CA ALA A 337 3.88 -30.90 8.47
C ALA A 337 2.68 -29.98 8.80
N ARG A 338 2.57 -28.82 8.13
CA ARG A 338 1.58 -27.77 8.41
C ARG A 338 0.80 -27.32 7.19
N THR A 339 0.89 -28.04 6.09
CA THR A 339 0.27 -27.69 4.80
C THR A 339 -1.23 -27.37 4.95
N ASP A 340 -2.02 -28.28 5.54
CA ASP A 340 -3.46 -28.09 5.72
C ASP A 340 -3.79 -26.86 6.57
N TYR A 341 -2.97 -26.58 7.58
CA TYR A 341 -3.17 -25.41 8.43
C TYR A 341 -2.86 -24.11 7.68
N ILE A 342 -1.75 -24.07 6.92
CA ILE A 342 -1.39 -22.93 6.07
C ILE A 342 -2.52 -22.62 5.07
N ASP A 343 -3.05 -23.65 4.40
CA ASP A 343 -4.14 -23.49 3.43
C ASP A 343 -5.39 -22.91 4.10
N SER A 344 -5.73 -23.41 5.30
CA SER A 344 -6.85 -22.88 6.08
C SER A 344 -6.66 -21.42 6.51
N LEU A 345 -5.42 -20.98 6.77
CA LEU A 345 -5.14 -19.58 7.12
C LEU A 345 -5.52 -18.62 5.98
N TYR A 346 -5.18 -18.97 4.74
CA TYR A 346 -5.50 -18.11 3.58
C TYR A 346 -6.99 -18.11 3.26
N GLU A 347 -7.66 -19.25 3.38
CA GLU A 347 -9.13 -19.32 3.22
C GLU A 347 -9.83 -18.44 4.26
N ARG A 348 -9.43 -18.54 5.53
CA ARG A 348 -9.98 -17.73 6.64
C ARG A 348 -9.68 -16.24 6.45
N ALA A 349 -8.47 -15.90 5.99
CA ALA A 349 -8.10 -14.52 5.71
C ALA A 349 -8.92 -13.92 4.57
N LEU A 350 -9.12 -14.66 3.47
CA LEU A 350 -9.96 -14.22 2.35
C LEU A 350 -11.42 -14.05 2.76
N ASP A 351 -11.99 -15.03 3.49
CA ASP A 351 -13.36 -14.93 4.00
C ASP A 351 -13.53 -13.73 4.94
N TYR A 352 -12.55 -13.48 5.81
CA TYR A 352 -12.55 -12.32 6.69
C TYR A 352 -12.50 -11.00 5.91
N VAL A 353 -11.60 -10.88 4.93
CA VAL A 353 -11.47 -9.70 4.07
C VAL A 353 -12.74 -9.46 3.26
N GLU A 354 -13.36 -10.52 2.73
CA GLU A 354 -14.63 -10.43 1.98
C GLU A 354 -15.75 -9.85 2.83
N ARG A 355 -15.88 -10.30 4.07
CA ARG A 355 -16.92 -9.87 5.00
C ARG A 355 -16.60 -8.58 5.75
N PHE A 356 -15.35 -8.13 5.72
CA PHE A 356 -14.92 -6.94 6.45
C PHE A 356 -15.74 -5.72 6.02
N PRO A 357 -16.32 -4.93 6.96
CA PRO A 357 -17.06 -3.71 6.63
C PRO A 357 -16.24 -2.78 5.75
N GLN A 358 -16.85 -2.34 4.66
CA GLN A 358 -16.18 -1.46 3.71
C GLN A 358 -16.15 -0.03 4.25
N ALA A 359 -15.04 0.31 4.90
CA ALA A 359 -14.67 1.69 5.11
C ALA A 359 -13.41 1.97 4.29
N SER A 360 -13.44 3.00 3.45
CA SER A 360 -12.28 3.46 2.67
C SER A 360 -11.08 3.87 3.55
N GLU A 361 -11.29 4.01 4.85
CA GLU A 361 -10.35 4.55 5.84
C GLU A 361 -9.62 3.44 6.62
N ASN A 362 -9.68 2.17 6.18
CA ASN A 362 -9.17 1.05 6.99
C ASN A 362 -7.69 0.73 6.72
N GLU A 363 -6.81 1.71 6.91
CA GLU A 363 -5.37 1.54 6.74
C GLU A 363 -4.77 0.41 7.60
N LEU A 364 -5.37 0.10 8.74
CA LEU A 364 -4.93 -1.01 9.58
C LEU A 364 -5.11 -2.36 8.85
N LEU A 365 -6.26 -2.58 8.22
CA LEU A 365 -6.51 -3.79 7.44
C LEU A 365 -5.55 -3.86 6.26
N PHE A 366 -5.42 -2.77 5.49
CA PHE A 366 -4.53 -2.73 4.33
C PHE A 366 -3.07 -2.98 4.71
N PHE A 367 -2.61 -2.41 5.83
CA PHE A 367 -1.28 -2.68 6.36
C PHE A 367 -1.05 -4.17 6.61
N HIS A 368 -1.97 -4.86 7.26
CA HIS A 368 -1.83 -6.28 7.59
C HIS A 368 -1.99 -7.19 6.37
N VAL A 369 -2.87 -6.84 5.44
CA VAL A 369 -3.00 -7.56 4.16
C VAL A 369 -1.72 -7.47 3.34
N ARG A 370 -1.09 -6.31 3.28
CA ARG A 370 0.24 -6.15 2.65
C ARG A 370 1.29 -7.07 3.27
N GLN A 371 1.31 -7.18 4.61
CA GLN A 371 2.21 -8.12 5.28
C GLN A 371 1.92 -9.57 4.87
N LEU A 372 0.64 -9.97 4.84
CA LEU A 372 0.23 -11.32 4.46
C LEU A 372 0.63 -11.64 3.01
N MET A 373 0.45 -10.69 2.09
CA MET A 373 0.92 -10.84 0.70
C MET A 373 2.43 -11.08 0.60
N CYS A 374 3.24 -10.33 1.37
CA CYS A 374 4.70 -10.46 1.37
C CYS A 374 5.18 -11.80 1.96
N THR A 375 4.44 -12.35 2.93
CA THR A 375 4.82 -13.56 3.67
C THR A 375 4.08 -14.82 3.21
N PHE A 376 3.34 -14.75 2.12
CA PHE A 376 2.58 -15.87 1.57
C PHE A 376 3.47 -17.08 1.29
N VAL A 377 3.07 -18.26 1.74
CA VAL A 377 3.74 -19.55 1.52
C VAL A 377 2.87 -20.39 0.59
N GLU A 378 3.39 -20.76 -0.57
CA GLU A 378 2.69 -21.68 -1.47
C GLU A 378 2.81 -23.12 -0.98
N THR A 379 1.72 -23.85 -1.04
CA THR A 379 1.61 -25.27 -0.78
C THR A 379 1.12 -25.97 -2.04
N GLU A 380 1.23 -27.31 -2.10
CA GLU A 380 0.78 -28.08 -3.28
C GLU A 380 -0.75 -28.14 -3.40
N THR A 381 -1.45 -28.06 -2.26
CA THR A 381 -2.92 -28.23 -2.17
C THR A 381 -3.68 -26.92 -2.02
N GLY A 382 -2.98 -25.85 -1.64
CA GLY A 382 -3.57 -24.57 -1.33
C GLY A 382 -3.87 -23.70 -2.55
N ILE A 383 -4.44 -22.54 -2.26
CA ILE A 383 -4.72 -21.54 -3.29
C ILE A 383 -3.40 -21.03 -3.90
N PRO A 384 -3.25 -21.01 -5.23
CA PRO A 384 -2.09 -20.39 -5.87
C PRO A 384 -1.98 -18.91 -5.54
N TYR A 385 -0.77 -18.39 -5.42
CA TYR A 385 -0.55 -16.97 -5.07
C TYR A 385 -1.25 -16.00 -6.02
N GLY A 386 -1.23 -16.29 -7.33
CA GLY A 386 -1.91 -15.48 -8.33
C GLY A 386 -3.41 -15.34 -8.07
N ASP A 387 -4.08 -16.44 -7.69
CA ASP A 387 -5.52 -16.45 -7.36
C ASP A 387 -5.80 -15.73 -6.06
N PHE A 388 -4.93 -15.90 -5.05
CA PHE A 388 -5.04 -15.21 -3.77
C PHE A 388 -5.00 -13.68 -3.96
N VAL A 389 -3.99 -13.17 -4.67
CA VAL A 389 -3.87 -11.71 -4.90
C VAL A 389 -4.94 -11.17 -5.84
N SER A 390 -5.41 -11.97 -6.82
CA SER A 390 -6.53 -11.58 -7.67
C SER A 390 -7.82 -11.39 -6.88
N LYS A 391 -8.12 -12.26 -5.90
CA LYS A 391 -9.26 -12.09 -4.99
C LYS A 391 -9.12 -10.83 -4.14
N LEU A 392 -7.91 -10.51 -3.66
CA LEU A 392 -7.67 -9.25 -2.96
C LEU A 392 -7.85 -8.03 -3.86
N LEU A 393 -7.38 -8.09 -5.11
CA LEU A 393 -7.54 -7.01 -6.08
C LEU A 393 -9.02 -6.77 -6.38
N ILE A 394 -9.80 -7.82 -6.64
CA ILE A 394 -11.26 -7.75 -6.82
C ILE A 394 -11.92 -7.07 -5.62
N ARG A 395 -11.49 -7.43 -4.41
CA ARG A 395 -12.10 -6.93 -3.19
C ARG A 395 -11.77 -5.46 -2.89
N PHE A 396 -10.53 -5.06 -3.10
CA PHE A 396 -10.05 -3.72 -2.73
C PHE A 396 -10.07 -2.72 -3.87
N LEU A 397 -9.77 -3.16 -5.08
CA LEU A 397 -9.63 -2.35 -6.29
C LEU A 397 -10.32 -3.03 -7.48
N PRO A 398 -11.66 -3.18 -7.45
CA PRO A 398 -12.41 -3.88 -8.50
C PRO A 398 -12.23 -3.25 -9.89
N ASP A 399 -12.11 -1.92 -9.97
CA ASP A 399 -11.89 -1.23 -11.24
C ASP A 399 -10.51 -1.57 -11.84
N ASP A 400 -9.47 -1.73 -11.01
CA ASP A 400 -8.14 -2.17 -11.45
C ASP A 400 -8.12 -3.66 -11.86
N TYR A 401 -8.96 -4.50 -11.24
CA TYR A 401 -9.14 -5.88 -11.71
C TYR A 401 -9.81 -5.93 -13.09
N ILE A 402 -10.86 -5.13 -13.31
CA ILE A 402 -11.54 -5.02 -14.62
C ILE A 402 -10.54 -4.50 -15.66
N HIS A 403 -9.76 -3.48 -15.33
CA HIS A 403 -8.67 -3.00 -16.17
C HIS A 403 -7.71 -4.14 -16.55
N SER A 404 -7.18 -4.88 -15.56
CA SER A 404 -6.29 -6.02 -15.81
C SER A 404 -6.93 -7.11 -16.68
N TYR A 405 -8.23 -7.34 -16.55
CA TYR A 405 -8.98 -8.27 -17.39
C TYR A 405 -9.10 -7.79 -18.84
N ILE A 406 -9.37 -6.49 -19.05
CA ILE A 406 -9.42 -5.89 -20.39
C ILE A 406 -8.05 -5.97 -21.06
N VAL A 407 -7.00 -5.60 -20.32
CA VAL A 407 -5.61 -5.71 -20.77
C VAL A 407 -5.28 -7.16 -21.16
N ALA A 408 -5.73 -8.14 -20.38
CA ALA A 408 -5.53 -9.55 -20.70
C ALA A 408 -6.21 -9.96 -22.03
N LYS A 409 -7.44 -9.50 -22.29
CA LYS A 409 -8.13 -9.74 -23.55
C LYS A 409 -7.41 -9.12 -24.74
N ALA A 410 -6.98 -7.87 -24.61
CA ALA A 410 -6.25 -7.17 -25.66
C ALA A 410 -4.86 -7.78 -25.92
N ALA A 411 -4.13 -8.16 -24.87
CA ALA A 411 -2.83 -8.81 -24.99
C ALA A 411 -2.93 -10.19 -25.66
N VAL A 412 -3.94 -11.01 -25.28
CA VAL A 412 -4.21 -12.31 -25.91
C VAL A 412 -4.53 -12.14 -27.40
N GLU A 413 -5.32 -11.12 -27.76
CA GLU A 413 -5.65 -10.82 -29.15
C GLU A 413 -4.41 -10.42 -29.94
N LEU A 414 -3.58 -9.51 -29.41
CA LEU A 414 -2.33 -9.09 -30.04
C LEU A 414 -1.37 -10.28 -30.19
N CYS A 415 -1.20 -11.10 -29.17
CA CYS A 415 -0.37 -12.31 -29.25
C CYS A 415 -0.85 -13.30 -30.29
N THR A 416 -2.18 -13.47 -30.43
CA THR A 416 -2.77 -14.35 -31.46
C THR A 416 -2.37 -13.89 -32.87
N ILE A 417 -2.54 -12.58 -33.15
CA ILE A 417 -2.22 -12.01 -34.45
C ILE A 417 -0.71 -12.08 -34.73
N ILE A 418 0.12 -11.78 -33.75
CA ILE A 418 1.59 -11.82 -33.86
C ILE A 418 2.03 -13.27 -34.20
N MET A 419 1.51 -14.27 -33.46
CA MET A 419 1.90 -15.67 -33.64
C MET A 419 1.43 -16.26 -34.96
N GLU A 420 0.32 -15.76 -35.54
CA GLU A 420 -0.12 -16.14 -36.89
C GLU A 420 0.87 -15.70 -37.97
N GLU A 421 1.54 -14.55 -37.82
CA GLU A 421 2.43 -13.98 -38.79
C GLU A 421 3.92 -14.24 -38.49
N GLU A 422 4.28 -14.27 -37.23
CA GLU A 422 5.65 -14.45 -36.71
C GLU A 422 5.69 -15.51 -35.61
N PRO A 423 5.60 -16.81 -35.91
CA PRO A 423 5.50 -17.90 -34.92
C PRO A 423 6.68 -17.99 -33.93
N CYS A 424 7.81 -17.38 -34.26
CA CYS A 424 9.03 -17.35 -33.42
C CYS A 424 9.22 -16.05 -32.64
N PHE A 425 8.24 -15.15 -32.66
CA PHE A 425 8.38 -13.82 -32.02
C PHE A 425 8.72 -13.90 -30.52
N PHE A 426 8.15 -14.87 -29.80
CA PHE A 426 8.38 -15.04 -28.36
C PHE A 426 9.48 -16.07 -28.02
N ASP A 427 10.33 -16.45 -28.97
CA ASP A 427 11.38 -17.47 -28.75
C ASP A 427 12.55 -17.01 -27.85
N ASP A 428 12.61 -15.74 -27.47
CA ASP A 428 13.50 -15.27 -26.40
C ASP A 428 13.11 -15.83 -25.03
N ILE A 429 11.86 -16.30 -24.87
CA ILE A 429 11.39 -16.99 -23.67
C ILE A 429 11.73 -18.48 -23.82
N GLU A 430 12.70 -18.95 -23.05
CA GLU A 430 13.26 -20.30 -23.16
C GLU A 430 12.20 -21.40 -23.08
N GLU A 431 11.21 -21.26 -22.22
CA GLU A 431 10.12 -22.20 -22.02
C GLU A 431 9.24 -22.30 -23.27
N ILE A 432 9.03 -21.20 -24.00
CA ILE A 432 8.25 -21.14 -25.24
C ILE A 432 9.08 -21.68 -26.42
N CYS A 433 10.35 -21.29 -26.51
CA CYS A 433 11.27 -21.71 -27.56
C CYS A 433 11.41 -23.24 -27.64
N ARG A 434 11.37 -23.93 -26.53
CA ARG A 434 11.48 -25.41 -26.45
C ARG A 434 10.26 -26.17 -26.95
N ILE A 435 9.14 -25.51 -27.20
CA ILE A 435 7.90 -26.15 -27.63
C ILE A 435 7.91 -26.33 -29.16
N ALA A 436 8.01 -27.56 -29.60
CA ALA A 436 8.04 -27.88 -31.04
C ALA A 436 6.63 -27.91 -31.69
N ASP A 437 5.58 -28.22 -30.93
CA ASP A 437 4.20 -28.23 -31.43
C ASP A 437 3.66 -26.80 -31.53
N PRO A 438 3.29 -26.30 -32.75
CA PRO A 438 2.83 -24.94 -32.95
C PRO A 438 1.54 -24.62 -32.17
N ARG A 439 0.61 -25.57 -32.02
CA ARG A 439 -0.61 -25.34 -31.23
C ARG A 439 -0.31 -25.19 -29.76
N LYS A 440 0.47 -26.13 -29.23
CA LYS A 440 0.89 -26.05 -27.80
C LYS A 440 1.69 -24.78 -27.52
N LYS A 441 2.54 -24.36 -28.48
CA LYS A 441 3.31 -23.12 -28.39
C LYS A 441 2.38 -21.91 -28.32
N LEU A 442 1.39 -21.80 -29.20
CA LEU A 442 0.38 -20.74 -29.18
C LEU A 442 -0.39 -20.75 -27.86
N ASP A 443 -0.93 -21.90 -27.44
CA ASP A 443 -1.69 -22.02 -26.20
C ASP A 443 -0.86 -21.53 -25.00
N THR A 444 0.43 -21.89 -24.95
CA THR A 444 1.36 -21.44 -23.87
C THR A 444 1.58 -19.94 -23.91
N VAL A 445 1.75 -19.33 -25.09
CA VAL A 445 1.90 -17.88 -25.24
C VAL A 445 0.64 -17.14 -24.77
N LEU A 446 -0.54 -17.62 -25.17
CA LEU A 446 -1.82 -17.00 -24.81
C LEU A 446 -2.13 -17.15 -23.32
N GLU A 447 -1.82 -18.30 -22.73
CA GLU A 447 -1.93 -18.51 -21.28
C GLU A 447 -1.00 -17.56 -20.51
N TYR A 448 0.25 -17.45 -20.95
CA TYR A 448 1.21 -16.53 -20.36
C TYR A 448 0.71 -15.08 -20.45
N ALA A 449 0.32 -14.62 -21.63
CA ALA A 449 -0.18 -13.27 -21.85
C ALA A 449 -1.38 -12.96 -20.94
N ARG A 450 -2.34 -13.89 -20.83
CA ARG A 450 -3.51 -13.75 -19.95
C ARG A 450 -3.10 -13.59 -18.49
N ASN A 451 -2.32 -14.53 -17.97
CA ASN A 451 -1.98 -14.57 -16.56
C ASN A 451 -1.05 -13.41 -16.16
N ALA A 452 -0.07 -13.07 -17.02
CA ALA A 452 0.80 -11.92 -16.78
C ALA A 452 0.02 -10.60 -16.77
N SER A 453 -0.96 -10.43 -17.67
CA SER A 453 -1.83 -9.25 -17.69
C SER A 453 -2.74 -9.17 -16.46
N LEU A 454 -3.30 -10.28 -15.99
CA LEU A 454 -4.12 -10.29 -14.77
C LEU A 454 -3.33 -9.90 -13.52
N LEU A 455 -2.01 -10.13 -13.53
CA LEU A 455 -1.13 -9.93 -12.38
C LEU A 455 -0.22 -8.70 -12.50
N HIS A 456 -0.21 -7.97 -13.63
CA HIS A 456 0.75 -6.87 -13.83
C HIS A 456 0.61 -5.75 -12.79
N ASP A 457 -0.59 -5.51 -12.32
CA ASP A 457 -0.97 -4.40 -11.44
C ASP A 457 -1.24 -4.79 -9.98
N ILE A 458 -0.92 -6.03 -9.56
CA ILE A 458 -1.18 -6.47 -8.17
C ILE A 458 -0.49 -5.60 -7.12
N GLY A 459 0.60 -4.95 -7.47
CA GLY A 459 1.30 -4.03 -6.59
C GLY A 459 0.46 -2.83 -6.15
N LYS A 460 -0.59 -2.45 -6.89
CA LYS A 460 -1.55 -1.40 -6.54
C LYS A 460 -2.29 -1.69 -5.23
N ILE A 461 -2.42 -2.96 -4.82
CA ILE A 461 -3.01 -3.34 -3.51
C ILE A 461 -2.27 -2.66 -2.35
N SER A 462 -0.96 -2.45 -2.48
CA SER A 462 -0.17 -1.73 -1.46
C SER A 462 -0.56 -0.26 -1.31
N PHE A 463 -1.15 0.32 -2.33
CA PHE A 463 -1.55 1.72 -2.41
C PHE A 463 -3.07 1.90 -2.49
N THR A 464 -3.83 0.94 -1.94
CA THR A 464 -5.31 0.91 -2.02
C THR A 464 -5.94 2.23 -1.63
N SER A 465 -5.48 2.88 -0.54
CA SER A 465 -6.03 4.18 -0.12
C SER A 465 -5.78 5.30 -1.14
N LEU A 466 -4.66 5.27 -1.86
CA LEU A 466 -4.36 6.24 -2.91
C LEU A 466 -5.29 6.06 -4.12
N TYR A 467 -5.45 4.83 -4.59
CA TYR A 467 -6.30 4.52 -5.75
C TYR A 467 -7.80 4.63 -5.43
N ALA A 468 -8.23 4.13 -4.27
CA ALA A 468 -9.64 4.12 -3.90
C ALA A 468 -10.18 5.49 -3.41
N GLN A 469 -9.30 6.41 -3.01
CA GLN A 469 -9.69 7.72 -2.45
C GLN A 469 -9.39 8.88 -3.40
N SER A 470 -9.34 8.65 -4.71
CA SER A 470 -9.05 9.69 -5.71
C SER A 470 -10.14 10.77 -5.74
N ALA A 471 -10.10 11.65 -4.74
CA ALA A 471 -11.06 12.76 -4.57
C ALA A 471 -10.66 14.03 -5.34
N ARG A 472 -9.46 14.04 -5.91
CA ARG A 472 -8.84 15.14 -6.66
C ARG A 472 -7.72 14.61 -7.54
N GLN A 473 -7.17 15.45 -8.39
CA GLN A 473 -5.93 15.16 -9.09
C GLN A 473 -4.77 14.96 -8.08
N TRP A 474 -3.95 13.95 -8.30
CA TRP A 474 -2.82 13.66 -7.44
C TRP A 474 -1.75 14.75 -7.47
N PHE A 475 -1.02 14.91 -6.39
CA PHE A 475 0.22 15.67 -6.35
C PHE A 475 1.37 14.83 -6.92
N GLU A 476 2.49 15.48 -7.26
CA GLU A 476 3.64 14.81 -7.86
C GLU A 476 4.16 13.64 -6.99
N GLU A 477 4.24 13.85 -5.69
CA GLU A 477 4.71 12.82 -4.74
C GLU A 477 3.76 11.61 -4.66
N GLU A 478 2.47 11.80 -4.94
CA GLU A 478 1.50 10.71 -5.00
C GLU A 478 1.66 9.91 -6.30
N TYR A 479 1.96 10.57 -7.42
CA TYR A 479 2.34 9.88 -8.67
C TYR A 479 3.62 9.08 -8.49
N GLU A 480 4.66 9.67 -7.90
CA GLU A 480 5.92 8.97 -7.61
C GLU A 480 5.69 7.73 -6.74
N MET A 481 4.85 7.85 -5.70
CA MET A 481 4.50 6.72 -4.85
C MET A 481 3.69 5.66 -5.61
N ALA A 482 2.75 6.07 -6.47
CA ALA A 482 1.97 5.15 -7.28
C ALA A 482 2.85 4.34 -8.24
N HIS A 483 3.91 4.93 -8.80
CA HIS A 483 4.87 4.25 -9.67
C HIS A 483 5.56 3.05 -9.00
N LEU A 484 5.66 3.05 -7.67
CA LEU A 484 6.24 1.94 -6.92
C LEU A 484 5.42 0.64 -6.99
N HIS A 485 4.18 0.67 -7.53
CA HIS A 485 3.39 -0.56 -7.69
C HIS A 485 4.11 -1.59 -8.57
N THR A 486 4.91 -1.14 -9.54
CA THR A 486 5.68 -2.04 -10.42
C THR A 486 6.74 -2.82 -9.63
N LEU A 487 7.45 -2.15 -8.73
CA LEU A 487 8.45 -2.77 -7.86
C LEU A 487 7.81 -3.71 -6.82
N VAL A 488 6.70 -3.28 -6.20
CA VAL A 488 5.95 -4.12 -5.25
C VAL A 488 5.39 -5.35 -5.95
N GLY A 489 4.81 -5.18 -7.14
CA GLY A 489 4.26 -6.26 -7.95
C GLY A 489 5.32 -7.28 -8.33
N GLU A 490 6.43 -6.82 -8.91
CA GLU A 490 7.57 -7.66 -9.27
C GLU A 490 8.07 -8.48 -8.09
N LYS A 491 8.36 -7.83 -6.97
CA LYS A 491 8.93 -8.48 -5.80
C LYS A 491 8.00 -9.56 -5.23
N ASN A 492 6.71 -9.26 -5.15
CA ASN A 492 5.72 -10.22 -4.66
C ASN A 492 5.56 -11.43 -5.60
N LEU A 493 5.58 -11.23 -6.92
CA LEU A 493 5.50 -12.30 -7.90
C LEU A 493 6.80 -13.12 -7.96
N ALA A 494 7.95 -12.49 -7.90
CA ALA A 494 9.27 -13.14 -8.02
C ALA A 494 9.54 -14.13 -6.88
N MET A 495 8.98 -13.90 -5.71
CA MET A 495 9.20 -14.76 -4.53
C MET A 495 8.48 -16.12 -4.61
N ARG A 496 7.51 -16.33 -5.51
CA ARG A 496 6.65 -17.53 -5.57
C ARG A 496 6.88 -18.30 -6.85
N PRO A 497 7.08 -19.62 -6.78
CA PRO A 497 7.32 -20.46 -7.96
C PRO A 497 6.23 -20.35 -9.01
N SER A 498 4.95 -20.29 -8.62
CA SER A 498 3.80 -20.24 -9.53
C SER A 498 3.74 -18.95 -10.35
N THR A 499 4.20 -17.81 -9.78
CA THR A 499 4.05 -16.48 -10.38
C THR A 499 5.35 -15.82 -10.82
N ARG A 500 6.51 -16.38 -10.46
CA ARG A 500 7.84 -15.79 -10.74
C ARG A 500 8.04 -15.39 -12.20
N LYS A 501 7.54 -16.22 -13.13
CA LYS A 501 7.64 -15.95 -14.57
C LYS A 501 6.91 -14.67 -15.02
N TYR A 502 5.93 -14.18 -14.26
CA TYR A 502 5.16 -12.97 -14.57
C TYR A 502 5.77 -11.68 -13.96
N ALA A 503 6.71 -11.82 -13.03
CA ALA A 503 7.36 -10.70 -12.35
C ALA A 503 7.98 -9.66 -13.33
N PRO A 504 8.65 -10.06 -14.44
CA PRO A 504 9.20 -9.11 -15.39
C PRO A 504 8.15 -8.20 -16.04
N VAL A 505 6.92 -8.70 -16.22
CA VAL A 505 5.82 -7.91 -16.79
C VAL A 505 5.35 -6.88 -15.77
N ALA A 506 5.14 -7.28 -14.52
CA ALA A 506 4.78 -6.35 -13.45
C ALA A 506 5.83 -5.23 -13.29
N LEU A 507 7.11 -5.56 -13.44
CA LEU A 507 8.19 -4.57 -13.36
C LEU A 507 8.20 -3.60 -14.55
N GLY A 508 8.05 -4.11 -15.78
CA GLY A 508 8.44 -3.41 -17.00
C GLY A 508 7.31 -2.77 -17.81
N HIS A 509 6.03 -3.04 -17.53
CA HIS A 509 4.91 -2.67 -18.40
C HIS A 509 4.75 -1.16 -18.63
N HIS A 510 5.31 -0.31 -17.78
CA HIS A 510 5.35 1.15 -17.96
C HIS A 510 6.66 1.68 -18.54
N SER A 511 7.64 0.82 -18.81
CA SER A 511 8.92 1.24 -19.38
C SER A 511 8.79 1.46 -20.90
N TRP A 512 9.48 2.50 -21.41
CA TRP A 512 9.46 2.76 -22.83
C TRP A 512 10.33 1.77 -23.59
N TYR A 513 9.96 1.47 -24.83
CA TYR A 513 10.65 0.53 -25.71
C TYR A 513 12.13 0.87 -25.91
N ASP A 514 12.48 2.15 -26.08
CA ASP A 514 13.86 2.63 -26.23
C ASP A 514 14.62 2.81 -24.91
N GLY A 515 13.96 2.63 -23.77
CA GLY A 515 14.52 2.79 -22.44
C GLY A 515 14.76 4.25 -22.02
N SER A 516 14.31 5.23 -22.79
CA SER A 516 14.57 6.66 -22.51
C SER A 516 13.69 7.21 -21.39
N HIS A 517 12.50 6.64 -21.17
CA HIS A 517 11.50 7.10 -20.23
C HIS A 517 10.72 5.92 -19.62
N GLY A 518 9.75 6.25 -18.77
CA GLY A 518 8.95 5.29 -18.05
C GLY A 518 9.53 4.93 -16.68
N TYR A 519 8.93 3.98 -16.02
CA TYR A 519 9.34 3.53 -14.68
C TYR A 519 9.13 2.01 -14.53
N PRO A 520 9.84 1.37 -13.60
CA PRO A 520 10.93 1.93 -12.79
C PRO A 520 12.23 2.07 -13.60
N ALA A 521 13.09 2.99 -13.20
CA ALA A 521 14.40 3.19 -13.83
C ALA A 521 15.34 1.96 -13.71
N SER A 522 15.01 1.01 -12.82
CA SER A 522 15.77 -0.23 -12.64
C SER A 522 15.49 -1.28 -13.74
N TYR A 523 14.39 -1.19 -14.47
CA TYR A 523 14.07 -2.15 -15.53
C TYR A 523 15.07 -2.04 -16.69
N ARG A 524 15.60 -3.19 -17.11
CA ARG A 524 16.57 -3.31 -18.21
C ARG A 524 15.97 -4.16 -19.32
N ARG A 525 15.26 -3.52 -20.26
CA ARG A 525 14.52 -4.21 -21.32
C ARG A 525 15.39 -5.19 -22.10
N LEU A 526 16.61 -4.81 -22.50
CA LEU A 526 17.49 -5.66 -23.32
C LEU A 526 18.02 -6.88 -22.56
N GLU A 527 18.02 -6.87 -21.25
CA GLU A 527 18.43 -7.98 -20.38
C GLU A 527 17.26 -8.89 -20.02
N CYS A 528 16.01 -8.48 -20.35
CA CYS A 528 14.80 -9.20 -20.03
C CYS A 528 14.44 -10.19 -21.14
N ALA A 529 14.40 -11.48 -20.83
CA ALA A 529 13.96 -12.53 -21.77
C ALA A 529 12.47 -12.38 -22.16
N TYR A 530 11.65 -11.78 -21.28
CA TYR A 530 10.22 -11.57 -21.50
C TYR A 530 9.89 -10.22 -22.15
N ARG A 531 10.89 -9.48 -22.67
CA ARG A 531 10.72 -8.10 -23.16
C ARG A 531 9.62 -7.92 -24.19
N GLN A 532 9.42 -8.91 -25.11
CA GLN A 532 8.36 -8.83 -26.11
C GLN A 532 6.98 -8.91 -25.46
N MET A 533 6.81 -9.75 -24.44
CA MET A 533 5.56 -9.84 -23.69
C MET A 533 5.30 -8.57 -22.88
N VAL A 534 6.35 -8.00 -22.29
CA VAL A 534 6.28 -6.68 -21.62
C VAL A 534 5.82 -5.61 -22.60
N ASP A 535 6.38 -5.57 -23.81
CA ASP A 535 5.99 -4.61 -24.86
C ASP A 535 4.51 -4.77 -25.26
N VAL A 536 4.03 -6.02 -25.44
CA VAL A 536 2.63 -6.30 -25.80
C VAL A 536 1.67 -5.86 -24.69
N ILE A 537 1.97 -6.26 -23.44
CA ILE A 537 1.11 -5.93 -22.30
C ILE A 537 1.17 -4.43 -22.00
N GLY A 538 2.34 -3.80 -22.08
CA GLY A 538 2.48 -2.36 -21.90
C GLY A 538 1.73 -1.52 -22.94
N LEU A 539 1.61 -2.00 -24.19
CA LEU A 539 0.75 -1.34 -25.18
C LEU A 539 -0.74 -1.51 -24.83
N ALA A 540 -1.15 -2.74 -24.47
CA ALA A 540 -2.54 -3.03 -24.12
C ALA A 540 -2.98 -2.26 -22.87
N ASP A 541 -2.13 -2.22 -21.85
CA ASP A 541 -2.31 -1.42 -20.63
C ASP A 541 -2.47 0.07 -20.95
N TRP A 542 -1.56 0.63 -21.72
CA TRP A 542 -1.60 2.04 -22.08
C TRP A 542 -2.86 2.41 -22.86
N LEU A 543 -3.27 1.58 -23.83
CA LEU A 543 -4.49 1.83 -24.60
C LEU A 543 -5.73 1.85 -23.70
N ASP A 544 -5.82 0.95 -22.72
CA ASP A 544 -6.93 0.99 -21.76
C ASP A 544 -6.88 2.24 -20.89
N ASN A 545 -5.71 2.52 -20.31
CA ASN A 545 -5.52 3.65 -19.42
C ASN A 545 -5.88 5.01 -20.05
N VAL A 546 -5.49 5.28 -21.29
CA VAL A 546 -5.75 6.59 -21.93
C VAL A 546 -7.17 6.71 -22.53
N THR A 547 -7.85 5.57 -22.78
CA THR A 547 -9.19 5.55 -23.34
C THR A 547 -10.27 5.31 -22.29
N ASP A 548 -9.89 4.96 -21.04
CA ASP A 548 -10.85 4.81 -19.95
C ASP A 548 -11.04 6.14 -19.20
N ALA A 549 -12.28 6.62 -19.17
CA ALA A 549 -12.66 7.79 -18.41
C ALA A 549 -12.64 7.59 -16.88
N ASN A 550 -12.41 6.37 -16.38
CA ASN A 550 -12.30 6.10 -14.93
C ASN A 550 -10.96 6.50 -14.32
N HIS A 551 -9.92 6.68 -15.13
CA HIS A 551 -8.61 7.13 -14.65
C HIS A 551 -8.58 8.64 -14.38
N LEU A 552 -9.47 9.12 -13.49
CA LEU A 552 -9.66 10.53 -13.15
C LEU A 552 -8.39 11.21 -12.62
N TYR A 553 -7.45 10.47 -12.09
CA TYR A 553 -6.19 10.98 -11.55
C TYR A 553 -5.16 11.34 -12.65
N THR A 554 -5.28 10.81 -13.86
CA THR A 554 -4.35 11.12 -14.97
C THR A 554 -4.72 12.41 -15.71
N GLY A 555 -5.98 12.81 -15.67
CA GLY A 555 -6.49 14.04 -16.32
C GLY A 555 -6.48 14.03 -17.83
N VAL A 556 -6.11 12.92 -18.49
CA VAL A 556 -6.07 12.77 -19.96
C VAL A 556 -6.98 11.61 -20.37
N GLN A 557 -7.98 11.94 -21.18
CA GLN A 557 -8.82 10.93 -21.85
C GLN A 557 -8.72 11.17 -23.36
N LEU A 558 -8.40 10.10 -24.09
CA LEU A 558 -8.36 10.09 -25.54
C LEU A 558 -9.51 9.24 -26.09
N THR A 559 -10.01 9.60 -27.25
CA THR A 559 -10.79 8.64 -28.05
C THR A 559 -9.89 7.49 -28.48
N PHE A 560 -10.48 6.36 -28.84
CA PHE A 560 -9.70 5.21 -29.27
C PHE A 560 -8.85 5.52 -30.53
N GLU A 561 -9.39 6.33 -31.44
CA GLU A 561 -8.71 6.78 -32.66
C GLU A 561 -7.49 7.69 -32.31
N GLU A 562 -7.66 8.67 -31.44
CA GLU A 562 -6.56 9.52 -30.94
C GLU A 562 -5.47 8.72 -30.20
N ALA A 563 -5.87 7.69 -29.45
CA ALA A 563 -4.93 6.79 -28.79
C ALA A 563 -4.10 5.99 -29.80
N LEU A 564 -4.70 5.47 -30.86
CA LEU A 564 -3.98 4.77 -31.93
C LEU A 564 -2.99 5.70 -32.65
N GLU A 565 -3.43 6.91 -33.03
CA GLU A 565 -2.56 7.91 -33.65
C GLU A 565 -1.39 8.27 -32.75
N THR A 566 -1.64 8.44 -31.46
CA THR A 566 -0.61 8.74 -30.46
C THR A 566 0.36 7.55 -30.33
N ALA A 567 -0.13 6.31 -30.25
CA ALA A 567 0.73 5.12 -30.18
C ALA A 567 1.65 5.01 -31.40
N VAL A 568 1.11 5.24 -32.60
CA VAL A 568 1.87 5.21 -33.86
C VAL A 568 2.90 6.36 -33.89
N SER A 569 2.59 7.55 -33.38
CA SER A 569 3.52 8.68 -33.31
C SER A 569 4.71 8.44 -32.37
N LEU A 570 4.55 7.53 -31.42
CA LEU A 570 5.57 7.14 -30.44
C LEU A 570 6.29 5.83 -30.83
N GLU A 571 6.15 5.40 -32.09
CA GLU A 571 6.86 4.24 -32.66
C GLU A 571 8.37 4.31 -32.45
N GLY A 572 8.96 3.22 -31.98
CA GLY A 572 10.41 3.13 -31.72
C GLY A 572 10.88 3.89 -30.48
N LYS A 573 9.99 4.68 -29.85
CA LYS A 573 10.27 5.36 -28.57
C LYS A 573 9.56 4.64 -27.42
N ARG A 574 8.27 4.85 -27.34
CA ARG A 574 7.46 4.23 -26.28
C ARG A 574 7.05 2.81 -26.64
N PHE A 575 6.69 2.57 -27.90
CA PHE A 575 6.15 1.30 -28.37
C PHE A 575 7.02 0.65 -29.42
N SER A 576 7.02 -0.69 -29.42
CA SER A 576 7.72 -1.48 -30.41
C SER A 576 7.20 -1.18 -31.82
N PRO A 577 8.10 -0.97 -32.83
CA PRO A 577 7.72 -0.76 -34.22
C PRO A 577 6.85 -1.91 -34.78
N LEU A 578 7.09 -3.12 -34.32
CA LEU A 578 6.30 -4.28 -34.74
C LEU A 578 4.86 -4.16 -34.26
N LEU A 579 4.64 -3.76 -33.02
CA LEU A 579 3.31 -3.58 -32.44
C LEU A 579 2.56 -2.42 -33.09
N THR A 580 3.21 -1.29 -33.28
CA THR A 580 2.59 -0.12 -33.94
C THR A 580 2.26 -0.38 -35.41
N ALA A 581 3.04 -1.24 -36.10
CA ALA A 581 2.70 -1.68 -37.44
C ALA A 581 1.36 -2.44 -37.48
N ARG A 582 1.04 -3.24 -36.43
CA ARG A 582 -0.25 -3.94 -36.31
C ARG A 582 -1.42 -2.97 -36.10
N LEU A 583 -1.19 -1.87 -35.39
CA LEU A 583 -2.23 -0.83 -35.20
C LEU A 583 -2.59 -0.08 -36.50
N ARG A 584 -1.86 -0.27 -37.59
CA ARG A 584 -2.22 0.22 -38.94
C ARG A 584 -3.13 -0.73 -39.71
N ASP A 585 -3.26 -2.00 -39.29
CA ASP A 585 -4.21 -2.93 -39.88
C ASP A 585 -5.62 -2.73 -39.33
N ARG A 586 -6.54 -2.31 -40.18
CA ARG A 586 -7.93 -2.04 -39.81
C ARG A 586 -8.62 -3.22 -39.11
N ARG A 587 -8.30 -4.45 -39.49
CA ARG A 587 -8.88 -5.65 -38.84
C ARG A 587 -8.43 -5.79 -37.40
N VAL A 588 -7.16 -5.47 -37.10
CA VAL A 588 -6.61 -5.48 -35.75
C VAL A 588 -7.28 -4.39 -34.92
N VAL A 589 -7.38 -3.19 -35.49
CA VAL A 589 -8.00 -2.02 -34.84
C VAL A 589 -9.47 -2.31 -34.46
N GLU A 590 -10.27 -2.84 -35.41
CA GLU A 590 -11.69 -3.18 -35.17
C GLU A 590 -11.86 -4.25 -34.07
N ARG A 591 -10.91 -5.22 -33.97
CA ARG A 591 -10.92 -6.25 -32.93
C ARG A 591 -10.56 -5.67 -31.55
N LEU A 592 -9.53 -4.82 -31.46
CA LEU A 592 -9.15 -4.17 -30.22
C LEU A 592 -10.23 -3.20 -29.74
N GLU A 593 -10.75 -2.32 -30.63
CA GLU A 593 -11.81 -1.38 -30.28
C GLU A 593 -13.04 -2.10 -29.72
N ARG A 594 -13.42 -3.23 -30.32
CA ARG A 594 -14.51 -4.05 -29.81
C ARG A 594 -14.23 -4.56 -28.39
N ILE A 595 -13.00 -5.05 -28.09
CA ILE A 595 -12.61 -5.51 -26.76
C ILE A 595 -12.75 -4.36 -25.75
N TYR A 596 -12.12 -3.22 -26.01
CA TYR A 596 -12.18 -2.08 -25.08
C TYR A 596 -13.59 -1.55 -24.87
N ARG A 597 -14.43 -1.56 -25.90
CA ARG A 597 -15.82 -1.11 -25.79
C ARG A 597 -16.74 -2.11 -25.09
N GLU A 598 -16.65 -3.40 -25.44
CA GLU A 598 -17.56 -4.43 -24.94
C GLU A 598 -17.22 -4.86 -23.52
N GLU A 599 -15.92 -5.06 -23.21
CA GLU A 599 -15.50 -5.56 -21.90
C GLU A 599 -15.63 -4.49 -20.78
N ARG A 600 -15.55 -3.20 -21.10
CA ARG A 600 -15.85 -2.12 -20.14
C ARG A 600 -17.33 -2.11 -19.69
N ASN A 601 -18.20 -2.78 -20.42
CA ASN A 601 -19.59 -2.97 -20.05
C ASN A 601 -19.83 -4.23 -19.21
N ILE A 602 -18.78 -4.88 -18.68
CA ILE A 602 -18.90 -6.05 -17.81
C ILE A 602 -19.73 -5.67 -16.57
N LYS A 603 -20.90 -6.30 -16.45
CA LYS A 603 -21.92 -5.99 -15.45
C LYS A 603 -21.72 -6.66 -14.10
N SER A 604 -20.90 -7.69 -14.03
CA SER A 604 -20.64 -8.42 -12.80
C SER A 604 -19.25 -9.04 -12.85
N LEU A 605 -18.48 -8.86 -11.80
CA LEU A 605 -17.31 -9.68 -11.48
C LEU A 605 -17.80 -11.04 -10.98
N ALA A 606 -18.42 -11.83 -11.87
CA ALA A 606 -18.55 -13.24 -11.59
C ALA A 606 -17.12 -13.82 -11.53
N PRO A 607 -16.76 -14.59 -10.50
CA PRO A 607 -15.51 -15.34 -10.53
C PRO A 607 -15.50 -16.11 -11.87
N CYS A 608 -14.41 -16.01 -12.62
CA CYS A 608 -14.27 -16.78 -13.86
C CYS A 608 -14.63 -18.22 -13.55
N PRO A 609 -15.65 -18.81 -14.20
CA PRO A 609 -15.94 -20.21 -14.00
C PRO A 609 -14.76 -21.00 -14.58
N GLY A 610 -14.04 -21.67 -13.71
CA GLY A 610 -13.12 -22.75 -14.03
C GLY A 610 -11.94 -22.38 -14.90
N THR A 611 -10.84 -22.09 -14.28
CA THR A 611 -9.51 -22.49 -14.77
C THR A 611 -9.31 -23.96 -14.50
#